data_1c51c94ca6fdd3e7e97315556ecec465
#
_entry.id   1c51c94ca6fdd3e7e97315556ecec465
#
_cell.length_a   1.000
_cell.length_b   1.000
_cell.length_c   1.000
_cell.angle_alpha   90.00
_cell.angle_beta   90.00
_cell.angle_gamma   90.00
#
_symmetry.space_group_name_H-M   'P 1'
#
loop_
_entity.id
_entity.type
_entity.pdbx_description
1 polymer ?
#
loop_
_entity_poly.entity_id
_entity_poly.type
_entity_poly.pdbx_seq_one_letter_code
_entity_poly.pdbx_strand_id
1 'polypeptide(L)'
;MLFRSIRVEGQPLRKVGGKGYLIDTGGSGFELGRDALIMAFRATDGRCEHTALVELIEAQMGVPVDRWMEKIYDPVTGGRPFIASFAHNVFKARAMGDWAAQEIFDRGAHLLGDLTHAAAKWFDGEFSVAMNGGLVINFPEYAEAIRKAAHPRAKMIPSGAPPVYGAAVEALWDIGMEPGPAFREHFLNAYAQMQKNP
;
A
#
# COMPACT_ATOMS: atom_id res chain seq x y z
N MET A 1 -5.87 4.98 1.25
CA MET A 1 -5.06 5.87 2.12
C MET A 1 -4.36 4.98 3.12
N LEU A 2 -3.03 4.97 3.18
CA LEU A 2 -2.30 4.24 4.20
C LEU A 2 -2.27 5.11 5.46
N PHE A 3 -3.01 4.68 6.49
CA PHE A 3 -2.86 5.27 7.82
C PHE A 3 -1.65 4.62 8.49
N ARG A 4 -0.72 5.45 8.92
CA ARG A 4 0.51 5.03 9.58
C ARG A 4 0.53 5.70 10.93
N SER A 5 0.00 5.03 11.92
CA SER A 5 -0.10 5.54 13.29
C SER A 5 0.74 4.72 14.25
N ILE A 6 1.27 5.40 15.25
CA ILE A 6 2.02 4.81 16.35
C ILE A 6 1.22 5.05 17.62
N ARG A 7 0.88 3.97 18.32
CA ARG A 7 0.26 4.00 19.65
C ARG A 7 1.30 3.54 20.68
N VAL A 8 1.62 4.41 21.61
CA VAL A 8 2.38 4.09 22.82
C VAL A 8 1.42 4.33 24.00
N GLU A 9 1.36 3.39 24.93
CA GLU A 9 0.48 3.49 26.11
C GLU A 9 0.72 4.81 26.86
N GLY A 10 -0.37 5.49 27.22
CA GLY A 10 -0.32 6.78 27.92
C GLY A 10 0.15 7.96 27.07
N GLN A 11 0.39 7.79 25.76
CA GLN A 11 0.82 8.87 24.86
C GLN A 11 -0.20 9.17 23.77
N PRO A 12 -0.22 10.41 23.25
CA PRO A 12 -1.06 10.77 22.10
C PRO A 12 -0.72 9.94 20.86
N LEU A 13 -1.74 9.66 20.04
CA LEU A 13 -1.56 9.00 18.74
C LEU A 13 -0.61 9.83 17.84
N ARG A 14 0.42 9.18 17.31
CA ARG A 14 1.39 9.80 16.42
C ARG A 14 1.26 9.26 15.02
N LYS A 15 1.69 10.03 14.03
CA LYS A 15 1.71 9.61 12.63
C LYS A 15 3.13 9.63 12.09
N VAL A 16 3.51 8.57 11.37
CA VAL A 16 4.73 8.50 10.59
C VAL A 16 4.34 8.38 9.12
N GLY A 17 4.78 9.33 8.31
CA GLY A 17 4.37 9.40 6.91
C GLY A 17 2.87 9.68 6.72
N GLY A 18 2.36 9.39 5.53
CA GLY A 18 0.93 9.58 5.20
C GLY A 18 0.53 11.04 5.00
N LYS A 19 1.46 11.90 4.59
CA LYS A 19 1.23 13.34 4.35
C LYS A 19 0.53 13.64 3.01
N GLY A 20 0.14 12.62 2.29
CA GLY A 20 -0.55 12.75 1.01
C GLY A 20 0.27 12.28 -0.18
N TYR A 21 -0.42 11.82 -1.22
CA TYR A 21 0.18 11.13 -2.37
C TYR A 21 1.06 12.02 -3.27
N LEU A 22 0.96 13.34 -3.13
CA LEU A 22 1.79 14.30 -3.89
C LEU A 22 3.17 14.51 -3.27
N ILE A 23 3.27 14.39 -1.94
CA ILE A 23 4.46 14.83 -1.20
C ILE A 23 5.15 13.66 -0.50
N ASP A 24 4.36 12.76 0.07
CA ASP A 24 4.85 11.65 0.87
C ASP A 24 4.55 10.34 0.17
N THR A 25 5.54 9.85 -0.54
CA THR A 25 5.47 8.63 -1.34
C THR A 25 6.05 7.46 -0.54
N GLY A 26 5.40 6.28 -0.56
CA GLY A 26 5.86 5.17 0.26
C GLY A 26 5.26 3.81 -0.06
N GLY A 27 5.41 3.32 -1.30
CA GLY A 27 5.11 1.93 -1.66
C GLY A 27 3.62 1.57 -1.68
N SER A 28 2.73 2.55 -1.85
CA SER A 28 1.29 2.33 -2.01
C SER A 28 0.95 1.86 -3.43
N GLY A 29 -0.25 1.28 -3.61
CA GLY A 29 -0.72 0.89 -4.93
C GLY A 29 -0.75 2.04 -5.94
N PHE A 30 -1.07 3.26 -5.49
CA PHE A 30 -0.99 4.43 -6.34
C PHE A 30 0.43 4.69 -6.85
N GLU A 31 1.42 4.54 -5.98
CA GLU A 31 2.82 4.82 -6.34
C GLU A 31 3.40 3.73 -7.24
N LEU A 32 3.15 2.47 -6.91
CA LEU A 32 3.57 1.37 -7.79
C LEU A 32 2.94 1.52 -9.18
N GLY A 33 1.65 1.86 -9.25
CA GLY A 33 0.95 2.07 -10.52
C GLY A 33 1.45 3.31 -11.28
N ARG A 34 1.71 4.42 -10.58
CA ARG A 34 2.31 5.63 -11.17
C ARG A 34 3.71 5.34 -11.71
N ASP A 35 4.52 4.66 -10.94
CA ASP A 35 5.90 4.38 -11.31
C ASP A 35 5.96 3.37 -12.48
N ALA A 36 5.00 2.42 -12.53
CA ALA A 36 4.83 1.54 -13.69
C ALA A 36 4.49 2.33 -14.96
N LEU A 37 3.56 3.29 -14.88
CA LEU A 37 3.24 4.18 -16.01
C LEU A 37 4.44 5.02 -16.43
N ILE A 38 5.19 5.59 -15.48
CA ILE A 38 6.41 6.36 -15.75
C ILE A 38 7.44 5.51 -16.49
N MET A 39 7.71 4.28 -16.03
CA MET A 39 8.69 3.41 -16.67
C MET A 39 8.22 2.96 -18.05
N ALA A 40 6.94 2.66 -18.23
CA ALA A 40 6.39 2.32 -19.53
C ALA A 40 6.53 3.49 -20.55
N PHE A 41 6.20 4.72 -20.16
CA PHE A 41 6.41 5.89 -21.02
C PHE A 41 7.88 6.10 -21.36
N ARG A 42 8.79 5.93 -20.37
CA ARG A 42 10.23 6.08 -20.62
C ARG A 42 10.76 5.03 -21.58
N ALA A 43 10.23 3.81 -21.53
CA ALA A 43 10.60 2.75 -22.46
C ALA A 43 10.09 3.04 -23.90
N THR A 44 8.87 3.54 -24.04
CA THR A 44 8.28 3.84 -25.34
C THR A 44 8.93 5.04 -26.07
N ASP A 45 9.47 6.00 -25.31
CA ASP A 45 10.16 7.17 -25.89
C ASP A 45 11.70 7.03 -25.90
N GLY A 46 12.22 5.85 -25.54
CA GLY A 46 13.65 5.54 -25.62
C GLY A 46 14.52 6.09 -24.48
N ARG A 47 13.93 6.59 -23.40
CA ARG A 47 14.66 7.06 -22.20
C ARG A 47 15.15 5.96 -21.28
N CYS A 48 14.70 4.72 -21.47
CA CYS A 48 15.22 3.54 -20.80
C CYS A 48 15.05 2.30 -21.70
N GLU A 49 15.61 1.17 -21.26
CA GLU A 49 15.43 -0.11 -21.93
C GLU A 49 13.96 -0.56 -21.91
N HIS A 50 13.65 -1.48 -22.82
CA HIS A 50 12.31 -2.07 -22.89
C HIS A 50 11.92 -2.76 -21.57
N THR A 51 10.64 -2.69 -21.24
CA THR A 51 10.03 -3.33 -20.08
C THR A 51 8.66 -3.93 -20.43
N ALA A 52 8.37 -5.11 -19.91
CA ALA A 52 7.07 -5.78 -20.06
C ALA A 52 5.88 -4.97 -19.48
N LEU A 53 6.17 -3.93 -18.73
CA LEU A 53 5.12 -2.99 -18.26
C LEU A 53 4.40 -2.31 -19.42
N VAL A 54 5.06 -2.09 -20.57
CA VAL A 54 4.44 -1.44 -21.74
C VAL A 54 3.24 -2.27 -22.22
N GLU A 55 3.46 -3.55 -22.54
CA GLU A 55 2.43 -4.44 -23.08
C GLU A 55 1.33 -4.72 -22.05
N LEU A 56 1.70 -4.91 -20.77
CA LEU A 56 0.74 -5.16 -19.71
C LEU A 56 -0.18 -3.96 -19.47
N ILE A 57 0.39 -2.74 -19.51
CA ILE A 57 -0.38 -1.51 -19.33
C ILE A 57 -1.23 -1.25 -20.56
N GLU A 58 -0.70 -1.43 -21.78
CA GLU A 58 -1.46 -1.28 -23.02
C GLU A 58 -2.66 -2.22 -23.07
N ALA A 59 -2.46 -3.47 -22.68
CA ALA A 59 -3.54 -4.45 -22.57
C ALA A 59 -4.62 -4.03 -21.56
N GLN A 60 -4.23 -3.44 -20.43
CA GLN A 60 -5.18 -2.94 -19.42
C GLN A 60 -5.86 -1.64 -19.87
N MET A 61 -5.15 -0.73 -20.53
CA MET A 61 -5.68 0.52 -21.06
C MET A 61 -6.70 0.28 -22.19
N GLY A 62 -6.49 -0.78 -23.00
CA GLY A 62 -7.31 -1.07 -24.17
C GLY A 62 -7.14 -0.05 -25.30
N VAL A 63 -6.10 0.78 -25.26
CA VAL A 63 -5.73 1.78 -26.27
C VAL A 63 -4.21 1.85 -26.39
N PRO A 64 -3.66 2.20 -27.57
CA PRO A 64 -2.23 2.34 -27.75
C PRO A 64 -1.64 3.49 -26.93
N VAL A 65 -0.33 3.47 -26.74
CA VAL A 65 0.41 4.35 -25.81
C VAL A 65 0.21 5.84 -26.06
N ASP A 66 0.06 6.27 -27.31
CA ASP A 66 -0.20 7.66 -27.69
C ASP A 66 -1.53 8.20 -27.17
N ARG A 67 -2.45 7.32 -26.78
CA ARG A 67 -3.76 7.66 -26.22
C ARG A 67 -3.88 7.45 -24.71
N TRP A 68 -2.82 6.99 -24.03
CA TRP A 68 -2.88 6.75 -22.57
C TRP A 68 -3.19 8.02 -21.78
N MET A 69 -2.67 9.18 -22.21
CA MET A 69 -2.90 10.45 -21.53
C MET A 69 -4.39 10.83 -21.50
N GLU A 70 -5.15 10.49 -22.54
CA GLU A 70 -6.60 10.70 -22.57
C GLU A 70 -7.30 9.95 -21.43
N LYS A 71 -6.88 8.71 -21.15
CA LYS A 71 -7.44 7.88 -20.08
C LYS A 71 -6.98 8.33 -18.68
N ILE A 72 -5.69 8.65 -18.54
CA ILE A 72 -5.10 9.04 -17.25
C ILE A 72 -5.71 10.35 -16.74
N TYR A 73 -5.93 11.31 -17.64
CA TYR A 73 -6.48 12.62 -17.32
C TYR A 73 -7.98 12.76 -17.55
N ASP A 74 -8.66 11.66 -17.85
CA ASP A 74 -10.12 11.66 -17.94
C ASP A 74 -10.73 12.08 -16.59
N PRO A 75 -11.59 13.13 -16.55
CA PRO A 75 -12.11 13.65 -15.28
C PRO A 75 -13.10 12.72 -14.58
N VAL A 76 -13.65 11.73 -15.30
CA VAL A 76 -14.64 10.79 -14.76
C VAL A 76 -14.01 9.47 -14.35
N THR A 77 -13.19 8.89 -15.24
CA THR A 77 -12.63 7.54 -15.07
C THR A 77 -11.16 7.51 -14.71
N GLY A 78 -10.45 8.60 -14.91
CA GLY A 78 -9.03 8.74 -14.61
C GLY A 78 -8.74 8.98 -13.12
N GLY A 79 -7.56 9.54 -12.89
CA GLY A 79 -7.14 9.96 -11.55
C GLY A 79 -6.60 8.85 -10.66
N ARG A 80 -6.60 9.08 -9.36
CA ARG A 80 -5.85 8.28 -8.39
C ARG A 80 -6.23 6.79 -8.33
N PRO A 81 -7.53 6.40 -8.29
CA PRO A 81 -7.90 4.97 -8.28
C PRO A 81 -7.49 4.26 -9.56
N PHE A 82 -7.66 4.93 -10.71
CA PHE A 82 -7.27 4.40 -12.00
C PHE A 82 -5.75 4.16 -12.08
N ILE A 83 -4.94 5.13 -11.68
CA ILE A 83 -3.48 4.98 -11.61
C ILE A 83 -3.09 3.84 -10.67
N ALA A 84 -3.73 3.74 -9.50
CA ALA A 84 -3.45 2.68 -8.53
C ALA A 84 -3.76 1.27 -9.08
N SER A 85 -4.68 1.14 -10.03
CA SER A 85 -5.03 -0.15 -10.65
C SER A 85 -3.87 -0.77 -11.43
N PHE A 86 -2.92 0.04 -11.91
CA PHE A 86 -1.74 -0.46 -12.63
C PHE A 86 -0.69 -1.11 -11.72
N ALA A 87 -0.80 -0.99 -10.40
CA ALA A 87 0.11 -1.66 -9.47
C ALA A 87 0.19 -3.18 -9.70
N HIS A 88 -0.91 -3.82 -10.11
CA HIS A 88 -0.92 -5.26 -10.40
C HIS A 88 0.04 -5.64 -11.53
N ASN A 89 0.28 -4.74 -12.47
CA ASN A 89 1.20 -4.99 -13.58
C ASN A 89 2.65 -5.06 -13.11
N VAL A 90 3.00 -4.36 -12.03
CA VAL A 90 4.33 -4.48 -11.40
C VAL A 90 4.57 -5.93 -10.95
N PHE A 91 3.60 -6.54 -10.27
CA PHE A 91 3.73 -7.93 -9.80
C PHE A 91 3.77 -8.92 -10.96
N LYS A 92 2.96 -8.72 -12.00
CA LYS A 92 2.96 -9.55 -13.20
C LYS A 92 4.28 -9.46 -13.97
N ALA A 93 4.77 -8.25 -14.25
CA ALA A 93 6.02 -8.04 -14.96
C ALA A 93 7.22 -8.57 -14.15
N ARG A 94 7.22 -8.37 -12.83
CA ARG A 94 8.24 -8.91 -11.94
C ARG A 94 8.30 -10.44 -12.01
N ALA A 95 7.16 -11.12 -12.02
CA ALA A 95 7.09 -12.58 -12.18
C ALA A 95 7.66 -13.07 -13.53
N MET A 96 7.70 -12.19 -14.55
CA MET A 96 8.33 -12.44 -15.85
C MET A 96 9.84 -12.12 -15.85
N GLY A 97 10.41 -11.67 -14.73
CA GLY A 97 11.80 -11.27 -14.61
C GLY A 97 12.11 -9.85 -15.11
N ASP A 98 11.09 -9.00 -15.23
CA ASP A 98 11.25 -7.63 -15.71
C ASP A 98 12.02 -6.76 -14.72
N TRP A 99 13.06 -6.08 -15.20
CA TRP A 99 13.99 -5.29 -14.40
C TRP A 99 13.32 -4.05 -13.78
N ALA A 100 12.48 -3.34 -14.56
CA ALA A 100 11.83 -2.13 -14.11
C ALA A 100 10.79 -2.42 -13.02
N ALA A 101 10.04 -3.49 -13.20
CA ALA A 101 9.08 -3.97 -12.20
C ALA A 101 9.77 -4.42 -10.91
N GLN A 102 10.94 -5.07 -11.01
CA GLN A 102 11.74 -5.43 -9.83
C GLN A 102 12.20 -4.18 -9.08
N GLU A 103 12.72 -3.16 -9.79
CA GLU A 103 13.14 -1.90 -9.17
C GLU A 103 11.99 -1.19 -8.44
N ILE A 104 10.80 -1.10 -9.09
CA ILE A 104 9.62 -0.48 -8.49
C ILE A 104 9.18 -1.24 -7.23
N PHE A 105 9.16 -2.57 -7.31
CA PHE A 105 8.79 -3.44 -6.20
C PHE A 105 9.74 -3.27 -5.00
N ASP A 106 11.04 -3.35 -5.22
CA ASP A 106 12.05 -3.27 -4.16
C ASP A 106 12.04 -1.89 -3.50
N ARG A 107 12.00 -0.83 -4.29
CA ARG A 107 11.90 0.54 -3.78
C ARG A 107 10.62 0.74 -2.95
N GLY A 108 9.48 0.25 -3.43
CA GLY A 108 8.22 0.36 -2.72
C GLY A 108 8.24 -0.38 -1.37
N ALA A 109 8.78 -1.60 -1.36
CA ALA A 109 8.93 -2.38 -0.13
C ALA A 109 9.87 -1.71 0.88
N HIS A 110 10.99 -1.16 0.40
CA HIS A 110 11.97 -0.45 1.23
C HIS A 110 11.36 0.79 1.89
N LEU A 111 10.67 1.63 1.11
CA LEU A 111 10.00 2.83 1.63
C LEU A 111 8.93 2.50 2.69
N LEU A 112 8.25 1.36 2.59
CA LEU A 112 7.33 0.90 3.64
C LEU A 112 8.09 0.39 4.87
N GLY A 113 9.21 -0.28 4.68
CA GLY A 113 10.10 -0.70 5.77
C GLY A 113 10.64 0.48 6.57
N ASP A 114 11.03 1.57 5.91
CA ASP A 114 11.58 2.79 6.53
C ASP A 114 10.65 3.41 7.57
N LEU A 115 9.35 3.23 7.41
CA LEU A 115 8.39 3.72 8.42
C LEU A 115 8.57 3.05 9.77
N THR A 116 8.98 1.76 9.76
CA THR A 116 9.24 1.02 11.00
C THR A 116 10.52 1.50 11.68
N HIS A 117 11.52 1.94 10.89
CA HIS A 117 12.75 2.55 11.42
C HIS A 117 12.44 3.89 12.09
N ALA A 118 11.57 4.71 11.49
CA ALA A 118 11.10 5.94 12.12
C ALA A 118 10.27 5.66 13.37
N ALA A 119 9.41 4.63 13.34
CA ALA A 119 8.59 4.24 14.49
C ALA A 119 9.43 3.73 15.67
N ALA A 120 10.54 3.04 15.42
CA ALA A 120 11.40 2.44 16.43
C ALA A 120 11.94 3.44 17.48
N LYS A 121 11.96 4.74 17.15
CA LYS A 121 12.38 5.82 18.07
C LYS A 121 11.43 6.00 19.26
N TRP A 122 10.23 5.43 19.21
CA TRP A 122 9.18 5.59 20.22
C TRP A 122 9.03 4.36 21.13
N PHE A 123 9.86 3.33 20.92
CA PHE A 123 9.82 2.08 21.67
C PHE A 123 11.22 1.70 22.15
N ASP A 124 11.34 1.33 23.41
CA ASP A 124 12.62 0.88 23.99
C ASP A 124 12.96 -0.57 23.60
N GLY A 125 11.96 -1.40 23.33
CA GLY A 125 12.07 -2.81 22.98
C GLY A 125 11.48 -3.18 21.63
N GLU A 126 11.03 -4.41 21.51
CA GLU A 126 10.25 -4.89 20.37
C GLU A 126 8.88 -4.20 20.31
N PHE A 127 8.37 -3.99 19.11
CA PHE A 127 7.05 -3.41 18.90
C PHE A 127 6.32 -4.10 17.74
N SER A 128 5.00 -4.19 17.88
CA SER A 128 4.15 -4.81 16.86
C SER A 128 3.75 -3.80 15.78
N VAL A 129 3.81 -4.25 14.53
CA VAL A 129 3.38 -3.48 13.35
C VAL A 129 2.29 -4.25 12.64
N ALA A 130 1.06 -3.77 12.70
CA ALA A 130 -0.05 -4.34 11.96
C ALA A 130 0.05 -3.96 10.47
N MET A 131 0.26 -4.96 9.61
CA MET A 131 0.24 -4.78 8.16
C MET A 131 -1.17 -4.96 7.63
N ASN A 132 -1.65 -3.98 6.85
CA ASN A 132 -2.95 -4.03 6.22
C ASN A 132 -2.92 -3.33 4.85
N GLY A 133 -3.85 -3.70 4.00
CA GLY A 133 -4.03 -3.11 2.67
C GLY A 133 -3.98 -4.13 1.55
N GLY A 134 -4.61 -3.80 0.41
CA GLY A 134 -4.78 -4.73 -0.69
C GLY A 134 -3.47 -5.33 -1.23
N LEU A 135 -2.38 -4.56 -1.25
CA LEU A 135 -1.10 -5.08 -1.75
C LEU A 135 -0.53 -6.18 -0.83
N VAL A 136 -0.49 -5.96 0.47
CA VAL A 136 0.08 -6.95 1.41
C VAL A 136 -0.82 -8.18 1.60
N ILE A 137 -2.13 -8.03 1.36
CA ILE A 137 -3.08 -9.13 1.44
C ILE A 137 -3.01 -9.99 0.17
N ASN A 138 -2.97 -9.35 -1.01
CA ASN A 138 -3.04 -10.04 -2.30
C ASN A 138 -1.67 -10.49 -2.84
N PHE A 139 -0.57 -9.93 -2.34
CA PHE A 139 0.80 -10.22 -2.75
C PHE A 139 1.68 -10.55 -1.54
N PRO A 140 1.68 -11.81 -1.07
CA PRO A 140 2.48 -12.25 0.09
C PRO A 140 3.98 -11.95 -0.05
N GLU A 141 4.50 -12.01 -1.29
CA GLU A 141 5.89 -11.70 -1.60
C GLU A 141 6.23 -10.22 -1.33
N TYR A 142 5.25 -9.31 -1.51
CA TYR A 142 5.45 -7.90 -1.16
C TYR A 142 5.45 -7.69 0.35
N ALA A 143 4.55 -8.36 1.06
CA ALA A 143 4.54 -8.36 2.51
C ALA A 143 5.87 -8.88 3.08
N GLU A 144 6.45 -9.92 2.47
CA GLU A 144 7.75 -10.47 2.87
C GLU A 144 8.92 -9.53 2.57
N ALA A 145 8.90 -8.85 1.42
CA ALA A 145 9.90 -7.85 1.08
C ALA A 145 9.87 -6.66 2.06
N ILE A 146 8.68 -6.19 2.42
CA ILE A 146 8.50 -5.15 3.46
C ILE A 146 9.05 -5.63 4.80
N ARG A 147 8.79 -6.89 5.17
CA ARG A 147 9.26 -7.48 6.43
C ARG A 147 10.79 -7.54 6.50
N LYS A 148 11.44 -7.86 5.38
CA LYS A 148 12.91 -7.85 5.26
C LYS A 148 13.52 -6.45 5.36
N ALA A 149 12.82 -5.43 4.86
CA ALA A 149 13.25 -4.04 4.93
C ALA A 149 12.90 -3.37 6.27
N ALA A 150 12.10 -4.00 7.12
CA ALA A 150 11.64 -3.43 8.38
C ALA A 150 12.75 -3.39 9.43
N HIS A 151 12.57 -2.50 10.42
CA HIS A 151 13.47 -2.41 11.57
C HIS A 151 13.52 -3.75 12.34
N PRO A 152 14.68 -4.24 12.78
CA PRO A 152 14.81 -5.57 13.44
C PRO A 152 13.93 -5.78 14.68
N ARG A 153 13.58 -4.70 15.39
CA ARG A 153 12.67 -4.76 16.55
C ARG A 153 11.17 -4.75 16.17
N ALA A 154 10.84 -4.57 14.89
CA ALA A 154 9.47 -4.53 14.42
C ALA A 154 8.93 -5.94 14.19
N LYS A 155 7.94 -6.37 14.99
CA LYS A 155 7.19 -7.61 14.76
C LYS A 155 6.04 -7.30 13.76
N MET A 156 6.25 -7.65 12.51
CA MET A 156 5.28 -7.43 11.44
C MET A 156 4.16 -8.47 11.50
N ILE A 157 2.93 -8.05 11.82
CA ILE A 157 1.77 -8.92 12.04
C ILE A 157 0.72 -8.63 10.96
N PRO A 158 0.18 -9.66 10.27
CA PRO A 158 -1.02 -9.49 9.46
C PRO A 158 -2.17 -9.04 10.37
N SER A 159 -2.88 -7.96 10.00
CA SER A 159 -3.89 -7.40 10.91
C SER A 159 -5.09 -8.34 11.14
N GLY A 160 -5.41 -9.21 10.19
CA GLY A 160 -6.56 -10.11 10.23
C GLY A 160 -7.91 -9.40 10.42
N ALA A 161 -7.94 -8.08 10.21
CA ALA A 161 -9.13 -7.25 10.33
C ALA A 161 -9.07 -6.10 9.31
N PRO A 162 -10.22 -5.60 8.83
CA PRO A 162 -10.24 -4.47 7.90
C PRO A 162 -9.72 -3.20 8.58
N PRO A 163 -9.14 -2.24 7.81
CA PRO A 163 -8.58 -1.00 8.37
C PRO A 163 -9.56 -0.19 9.23
N VAL A 164 -10.85 -0.23 8.90
CA VAL A 164 -11.89 0.45 9.67
C VAL A 164 -12.06 -0.10 11.10
N TYR A 165 -11.70 -1.36 11.34
CA TYR A 165 -11.67 -1.92 12.68
C TYR A 165 -10.66 -1.19 13.57
N GLY A 166 -9.44 -0.92 13.05
CA GLY A 166 -8.44 -0.15 13.79
C GLY A 166 -8.92 1.27 14.13
N ALA A 167 -9.63 1.92 13.21
CA ALA A 167 -10.21 3.24 13.47
C ALA A 167 -11.29 3.19 14.58
N ALA A 168 -12.12 2.15 14.61
CA ALA A 168 -13.12 1.97 15.66
C ALA A 168 -12.46 1.71 17.03
N VAL A 169 -11.38 0.92 17.06
CA VAL A 169 -10.59 0.67 18.28
C VAL A 169 -9.98 1.97 18.81
N GLU A 170 -9.36 2.78 17.94
CA GLU A 170 -8.82 4.09 18.34
C GLU A 170 -9.87 5.01 18.90
N ALA A 171 -11.06 5.07 18.28
CA ALA A 171 -12.16 5.89 18.76
C ALA A 171 -12.66 5.45 20.16
N LEU A 172 -12.67 4.15 20.46
CA LEU A 172 -13.03 3.65 21.79
C LEU A 172 -11.96 4.01 22.83
N TRP A 173 -10.68 3.89 22.50
CA TRP A 173 -9.60 4.29 23.39
C TRP A 173 -9.61 5.80 23.69
N ASP A 174 -9.97 6.63 22.71
CA ASP A 174 -10.04 8.09 22.89
C ASP A 174 -11.15 8.50 23.90
N ILE A 175 -12.18 7.66 24.09
CA ILE A 175 -13.23 7.85 25.10
C ILE A 175 -13.02 7.01 26.38
N GLY A 176 -11.83 6.41 26.53
CA GLY A 176 -11.46 5.63 27.71
C GLY A 176 -12.08 4.23 27.78
N MET A 177 -12.57 3.69 26.64
CA MET A 177 -13.11 2.32 26.57
C MET A 177 -12.10 1.37 25.95
N GLU A 178 -11.85 0.22 26.59
CA GLU A 178 -11.04 -0.85 26.03
C GLU A 178 -11.91 -1.84 25.24
N PRO A 179 -11.65 -2.02 23.91
CA PRO A 179 -12.35 -2.99 23.11
C PRO A 179 -11.91 -4.42 23.47
N GLY A 180 -12.78 -5.19 24.10
CA GLY A 180 -12.53 -6.59 24.41
C GLY A 180 -12.69 -7.54 23.20
N PRO A 181 -12.37 -8.85 23.37
CA PRO A 181 -12.50 -9.86 22.32
C PRO A 181 -13.90 -9.92 21.69
N ALA A 182 -14.96 -9.74 22.47
CA ALA A 182 -16.34 -9.72 22.00
C ALA A 182 -16.61 -8.57 21.02
N PHE A 183 -16.03 -7.39 21.24
CA PHE A 183 -16.13 -6.26 20.31
C PHE A 183 -15.53 -6.64 18.95
N ARG A 184 -14.35 -7.27 18.93
CA ARG A 184 -13.69 -7.69 17.69
C ARG A 184 -14.57 -8.66 16.90
N GLU A 185 -15.12 -9.65 17.56
CA GLU A 185 -15.98 -10.68 16.94
C GLU A 185 -17.24 -10.06 16.34
N HIS A 186 -17.98 -9.26 17.12
CA HIS A 186 -19.18 -8.58 16.67
C HIS A 186 -18.89 -7.64 15.50
N PHE A 187 -17.81 -6.86 15.57
CA PHE A 187 -17.43 -5.94 14.51
C PHE A 187 -17.15 -6.69 13.20
N LEU A 188 -16.34 -7.76 13.24
CA LEU A 188 -15.99 -8.52 12.06
C LEU A 188 -17.20 -9.22 11.43
N ASN A 189 -18.12 -9.73 12.25
CA ASN A 189 -19.36 -10.34 11.78
C ASN A 189 -20.28 -9.31 11.10
N ALA A 190 -20.46 -8.13 11.71
CA ALA A 190 -21.25 -7.05 11.14
C ALA A 190 -20.63 -6.55 9.81
N TYR A 191 -19.31 -6.36 9.79
CA TYR A 191 -18.60 -5.93 8.60
C TYR A 191 -18.74 -6.93 7.45
N ALA A 192 -18.62 -8.24 7.74
CA ALA A 192 -18.80 -9.28 6.74
C ALA A 192 -20.23 -9.32 6.17
N GLN A 193 -21.25 -9.04 6.99
CA GLN A 193 -22.64 -8.94 6.53
C GLN A 193 -22.86 -7.73 5.61
N MET A 194 -22.28 -6.56 5.95
CA MET A 194 -22.35 -5.37 5.10
C MET A 194 -21.71 -5.57 3.72
N GLN A 195 -20.64 -6.37 3.63
CA GLN A 195 -19.97 -6.66 2.35
C GLN A 195 -20.79 -7.59 1.44
N LYS A 196 -21.74 -8.35 2.01
CA LYS A 196 -22.63 -9.24 1.24
C LYS A 196 -23.88 -8.53 0.69
N ASN A 197 -24.22 -7.37 1.25
CA ASN A 197 -25.35 -6.54 0.85
C ASN A 197 -24.85 -5.09 0.59
N PRO A 198 -24.12 -4.86 -0.53
CA PRO A 198 -23.56 -3.55 -0.88
C PRO A 198 -24.63 -2.53 -1.25
#